data_3acd0ce9116faf040bfdf715a9e0e4b5
#
_entry.id   3acd0ce9116faf040bfdf715a9e0e4b5
#
_cell.length_a   1.000
_cell.length_b   1.000
_cell.length_c   1.000
_cell.angle_alpha   90.00
_cell.angle_beta   90.00
_cell.angle_gamma   90.00
#
_symmetry.space_group_name_H-M   'P 1'
#
loop_
_entity.id
_entity.type
_entity.pdbx_description
1 polymer ?
#
loop_
_entity_poly.entity_id
_entity_poly.type
_entity_poly.pdbx_seq_one_letter_code
_entity_poly.pdbx_strand_id
1 'polypeptide(L)'
;MITVNGGTRNQRKYALSMAAFVCEKFNINPTVEINFRRMSNDTNFGYCTELEDSEYEVDLKRTLCMREMLCTLAHEMVHVKQYELGELTQDNEAGMDYWDKPSEIEAMGREPGLFVRWAEKERIAHLKWTQTG
;
A
#
# COMPACT_ATOMS: atom_id res chain seq x y z
N MET A 1 5.02 13.40 -4.59
CA MET A 1 4.75 12.98 -6.00
C MET A 1 4.64 11.47 -6.07
N ILE A 2 3.60 10.95 -6.72
CA ILE A 2 3.38 9.51 -6.84
C ILE A 2 3.51 9.13 -8.32
N THR A 3 4.35 8.15 -8.61
CA THR A 3 4.51 7.60 -9.96
C THR A 3 4.20 6.10 -9.93
N VAL A 4 3.68 5.58 -11.04
CA VAL A 4 3.33 4.16 -11.16
C VAL A 4 3.92 3.61 -12.45
N ASN A 5 4.66 2.52 -12.33
CA ASN A 5 5.35 1.88 -13.45
C ASN A 5 4.88 0.43 -13.62
N GLY A 6 4.71 0.02 -14.87
CA GLY A 6 4.29 -1.35 -15.19
C GLY A 6 2.79 -1.56 -14.99
N GLY A 7 2.37 -2.82 -15.11
CA GLY A 7 0.98 -3.19 -14.96
C GLY A 7 0.09 -2.77 -16.13
N THR A 8 -1.18 -3.09 -16.02
CA THR A 8 -2.20 -2.68 -16.98
C THR A 8 -2.59 -1.23 -16.75
N ARG A 9 -3.31 -0.65 -17.71
CA ARG A 9 -3.83 0.71 -17.60
C ARG A 9 -4.70 0.87 -16.35
N ASN A 10 -5.60 -0.09 -16.10
CA ASN A 10 -6.48 -0.03 -14.93
C ASN A 10 -5.71 -0.24 -13.62
N GLN A 11 -4.73 -1.12 -13.61
CA GLN A 11 -3.88 -1.28 -12.43
C GLN A 11 -3.19 0.03 -12.07
N ARG A 12 -2.59 0.70 -13.06
CA ARG A 12 -1.91 1.99 -12.82
C ARG A 12 -2.89 3.06 -12.32
N LYS A 13 -4.06 3.15 -12.95
CA LYS A 13 -5.08 4.13 -12.60
C LYS A 13 -5.52 3.97 -11.14
N TYR A 14 -5.89 2.76 -10.75
CA TYR A 14 -6.39 2.51 -9.42
C TYR A 14 -5.29 2.55 -8.37
N ALA A 15 -4.09 2.12 -8.70
CA ALA A 15 -2.96 2.22 -7.78
C ALA A 15 -2.63 3.67 -7.45
N LEU A 16 -2.59 4.54 -8.47
CA LEU A 16 -2.38 5.96 -8.26
C LEU A 16 -3.46 6.57 -7.36
N SER A 17 -4.71 6.22 -7.62
CA SER A 17 -5.86 6.70 -6.84
C SER A 17 -5.78 6.25 -5.37
N MET A 18 -5.48 4.98 -5.14
CA MET A 18 -5.37 4.45 -3.78
C MET A 18 -4.22 5.12 -3.01
N ALA A 19 -3.06 5.24 -3.61
CA ALA A 19 -1.91 5.87 -2.96
C ALA A 19 -2.21 7.33 -2.61
N ALA A 20 -2.81 8.08 -3.52
CA ALA A 20 -3.22 9.46 -3.28
C ALA A 20 -4.25 9.55 -2.14
N PHE A 21 -5.20 8.61 -2.10
CA PHE A 21 -6.20 8.55 -1.05
C PHE A 21 -5.57 8.37 0.34
N VAL A 22 -4.61 7.45 0.46
CA VAL A 22 -3.93 7.21 1.74
C VAL A 22 -3.12 8.44 2.16
N CYS A 23 -2.40 9.06 1.23
CA CYS A 23 -1.63 10.26 1.52
C CYS A 23 -2.53 11.41 2.00
N GLU A 24 -3.69 11.59 1.37
CA GLU A 24 -4.64 12.62 1.79
C GLU A 24 -5.21 12.32 3.17
N LYS A 25 -5.57 11.07 3.42
CA LYS A 25 -6.15 10.66 4.71
C LYS A 25 -5.22 10.96 5.87
N PHE A 26 -3.93 10.73 5.70
CA PHE A 26 -2.94 10.93 6.77
C PHE A 26 -2.22 12.26 6.67
N ASN A 27 -2.59 13.09 5.70
CA ASN A 27 -2.00 14.41 5.47
C ASN A 27 -0.47 14.32 5.33
N ILE A 28 -0.02 13.43 4.48
CA ILE A 28 1.40 13.25 4.15
C ILE A 28 1.63 13.53 2.67
N ASN A 29 2.85 13.94 2.34
CA ASN A 29 3.19 14.30 0.97
C ASN A 29 4.55 13.72 0.54
N PRO A 30 4.71 12.40 0.59
CA PRO A 30 5.96 11.74 0.21
C PRO A 30 6.11 11.62 -1.30
N THR A 31 7.32 11.28 -1.72
CA THR A 31 7.58 10.81 -3.07
C THR A 31 7.52 9.28 -3.05
N VAL A 32 6.61 8.71 -3.82
CA VAL A 32 6.41 7.25 -3.86
C VAL A 32 6.47 6.78 -5.30
N GLU A 33 7.32 5.79 -5.55
CA GLU A 33 7.38 5.09 -6.82
C GLU A 33 6.75 3.71 -6.63
N ILE A 34 5.67 3.46 -7.35
CA ILE A 34 4.95 2.18 -7.30
C ILE A 34 5.33 1.39 -8.54
N ASN A 35 5.83 0.17 -8.36
CA ASN A 35 6.27 -0.69 -9.45
C ASN A 35 5.51 -2.01 -9.42
N PHE A 36 4.93 -2.38 -10.56
CA PHE A 36 4.37 -3.72 -10.75
C PHE A 36 5.49 -4.63 -11.25
N ARG A 37 5.82 -5.64 -10.46
CA ARG A 37 6.96 -6.51 -10.74
C ARG A 37 6.55 -7.98 -10.83
N ARG A 38 7.35 -8.74 -11.56
CA ARG A 38 7.27 -10.19 -11.52
C ARG A 38 7.96 -10.65 -10.23
N MET A 39 7.20 -11.34 -9.38
CA MET A 39 7.74 -11.90 -8.13
C MET A 39 7.58 -13.40 -8.15
N SER A 40 8.68 -14.12 -7.96
CA SER A 40 8.71 -15.58 -7.97
C SER A 40 8.28 -16.18 -6.64
N ASN A 41 8.29 -15.39 -5.56
CA ASN A 41 7.90 -15.85 -4.23
C ASN A 41 6.41 -15.63 -4.03
N ASP A 42 5.66 -16.71 -3.83
CA ASP A 42 4.21 -16.65 -3.69
C ASP A 42 3.73 -16.17 -2.33
N THR A 43 4.63 -16.03 -1.35
CA THR A 43 4.24 -15.63 0.00
C THR A 43 4.17 -14.12 0.19
N ASN A 44 4.83 -13.35 -0.68
CA ASN A 44 4.86 -11.89 -0.57
C ASN A 44 4.17 -11.26 -1.77
N PHE A 45 3.19 -10.41 -1.48
CA PHE A 45 2.43 -9.70 -2.49
C PHE A 45 2.99 -8.31 -2.78
N GLY A 46 3.76 -7.74 -1.84
CA GLY A 46 4.33 -6.43 -2.02
C GLY A 46 5.36 -6.08 -0.97
N TYR A 47 6.11 -5.01 -1.23
CA TYR A 47 7.14 -4.50 -0.33
C TYR A 47 7.12 -2.98 -0.34
N CYS A 48 7.46 -2.40 0.82
CA CYS A 48 7.72 -0.97 0.94
C CYS A 48 9.17 -0.78 1.38
N THR A 49 9.91 0.03 0.63
CA THR A 49 11.31 0.33 0.93
C THR A 49 11.47 1.84 1.08
N GLU A 50 12.03 2.27 2.19
CA GLU A 50 12.44 3.67 2.37
C GLU A 50 13.78 3.86 1.65
N LEU A 51 13.83 4.78 0.70
CA LEU A 51 15.05 5.07 -0.06
C LEU A 51 15.85 6.18 0.58
N GLU A 52 15.22 7.34 0.75
CA GLU A 52 15.78 8.50 1.44
C GLU A 52 14.65 9.17 2.20
N ASP A 53 14.93 10.30 2.86
CA ASP A 53 13.90 11.03 3.59
C ASP A 53 12.72 11.37 2.68
N SER A 54 11.53 10.93 3.06
CA SER A 54 10.28 11.14 2.30
C SER A 54 10.29 10.55 0.89
N GLU A 55 11.16 9.58 0.61
CA GLU A 55 11.20 8.88 -0.67
C GLU A 55 11.07 7.38 -0.46
N TYR A 56 10.11 6.77 -1.16
CA TYR A 56 9.76 5.36 -0.98
C TYR A 56 9.56 4.66 -2.29
N GLU A 57 9.86 3.36 -2.30
CA GLU A 57 9.53 2.48 -3.41
C GLU A 57 8.56 1.42 -2.89
N VAL A 58 7.44 1.25 -3.58
CA VAL A 58 6.47 0.20 -3.27
C VAL A 58 6.43 -0.74 -4.47
N ASP A 59 6.80 -2.00 -4.24
CA ASP A 59 6.75 -3.03 -5.27
C ASP A 59 5.52 -3.90 -5.04
N LEU A 60 4.77 -4.14 -6.10
CA LEU A 60 3.57 -4.96 -6.06
C LEU A 60 3.68 -6.11 -7.05
N LYS A 61 3.23 -7.28 -6.65
CA LYS A 61 3.19 -8.45 -7.53
C LYS A 61 2.16 -8.21 -8.63
N ARG A 62 2.62 -8.20 -9.88
CA ARG A 62 1.78 -7.80 -11.02
C ARG A 62 0.64 -8.77 -11.34
N THR A 63 0.69 -10.00 -10.83
CA THR A 63 -0.31 -11.04 -11.11
C THR A 63 -1.47 -11.06 -10.13
N LEU A 64 -1.48 -10.16 -9.14
CA LEU A 64 -2.57 -10.07 -8.17
C LEU A 64 -3.86 -9.62 -8.86
N CYS A 65 -5.00 -10.11 -8.40
CA CYS A 65 -6.27 -9.55 -8.81
C CYS A 65 -6.38 -8.10 -8.30
N MET A 66 -7.29 -7.32 -8.89
CA MET A 66 -7.39 -5.89 -8.58
C MET A 66 -7.60 -5.64 -7.09
N ARG A 67 -8.47 -6.40 -6.45
CA ARG A 67 -8.74 -6.23 -5.02
C ARG A 67 -7.52 -6.53 -4.16
N GLU A 68 -6.85 -7.65 -4.41
CA GLU A 68 -5.63 -8.00 -3.66
C GLU A 68 -4.54 -6.96 -3.86
N MET A 69 -4.40 -6.48 -5.09
CA MET A 69 -3.41 -5.45 -5.41
C MET A 69 -3.66 -4.18 -4.61
N LEU A 70 -4.91 -3.73 -4.56
CA LEU A 70 -5.26 -2.50 -3.86
C LEU A 70 -5.18 -2.64 -2.34
N CYS A 71 -5.58 -3.79 -1.80
CA CYS A 71 -5.42 -4.06 -0.37
C CYS A 71 -3.93 -4.11 0.01
N THR A 72 -3.11 -4.75 -0.82
CA THR A 72 -1.67 -4.81 -0.60
C THR A 72 -1.05 -3.41 -0.67
N LEU A 73 -1.45 -2.62 -1.67
CA LEU A 73 -0.96 -1.25 -1.79
C LEU A 73 -1.35 -0.42 -0.57
N ALA A 74 -2.59 -0.53 -0.11
CA ALA A 74 -3.03 0.18 1.10
C ALA A 74 -2.16 -0.20 2.30
N HIS A 75 -1.87 -1.50 2.46
CA HIS A 75 -0.99 -2.00 3.51
C HIS A 75 0.40 -1.35 3.44
N GLU A 76 1.02 -1.35 2.24
CA GLU A 76 2.35 -0.78 2.07
C GLU A 76 2.34 0.74 2.27
N MET A 77 1.27 1.42 1.86
CA MET A 77 1.15 2.86 2.08
C MET A 77 0.99 3.22 3.55
N VAL A 78 0.46 2.32 4.39
CA VAL A 78 0.48 2.54 5.84
C VAL A 78 1.92 2.56 6.36
N HIS A 79 2.80 1.73 5.82
CA HIS A 79 4.22 1.79 6.17
C HIS A 79 4.85 3.13 5.76
N VAL A 80 4.50 3.66 4.60
CA VAL A 80 4.94 5.00 4.20
C VAL A 80 4.49 6.03 5.24
N LYS A 81 3.24 5.97 5.66
CA LYS A 81 2.70 6.85 6.71
C LYS A 81 3.51 6.72 8.00
N GLN A 82 3.83 5.50 8.39
CA GLN A 82 4.58 5.24 9.63
C GLN A 82 5.99 5.86 9.58
N TYR A 83 6.68 5.74 8.45
CA TYR A 83 7.97 6.39 8.26
C TYR A 83 7.85 7.92 8.29
N GLU A 84 6.86 8.45 7.56
CA GLU A 84 6.66 9.90 7.47
C GLU A 84 6.33 10.54 8.82
N LEU A 85 5.59 9.85 9.67
CA LEU A 85 5.22 10.35 10.99
C LEU A 85 6.21 9.96 12.09
N GLY A 86 7.32 9.29 11.72
CA GLY A 86 8.34 8.89 12.69
C GLY A 86 7.95 7.73 13.58
N GLU A 87 6.91 7.01 13.24
CA GLU A 87 6.43 5.84 14.01
C GLU A 87 7.25 4.59 13.72
N LEU A 88 7.87 4.53 12.55
CA LEU A 88 8.69 3.40 12.11
C LEU A 88 10.05 3.92 11.67
N THR A 89 11.11 3.28 12.20
CA THR A 89 12.48 3.52 11.77
C THR A 89 13.08 2.18 11.37
N GLN A 90 14.26 2.21 10.77
CA GLN A 90 14.90 0.97 10.33
C GLN A 90 15.22 0.01 11.47
N ASP A 91 15.33 0.51 12.68
CA ASP A 91 15.82 -0.28 13.82
C ASP A 91 14.81 -0.49 14.96
N ASN A 92 13.74 0.31 15.05
CA ASN A 92 12.89 0.29 16.24
C ASN A 92 12.08 -1.00 16.43
N GLU A 93 11.99 -1.84 15.40
CA GLU A 93 11.33 -3.15 15.49
C GLU A 93 12.29 -4.31 15.24
N ALA A 94 13.59 -4.03 15.25
CA ALA A 94 14.59 -5.06 14.99
C ALA A 94 14.49 -6.19 16.03
N GLY A 95 14.53 -7.43 15.56
CA GLY A 95 14.46 -8.62 16.42
C GLY A 95 13.05 -9.03 16.84
N MET A 96 12.02 -8.26 16.48
CA MET A 96 10.64 -8.64 16.79
C MET A 96 10.11 -9.65 15.77
N ASP A 97 9.28 -10.58 16.24
CA ASP A 97 8.55 -11.45 15.33
C ASP A 97 7.59 -10.61 14.49
N TYR A 98 7.42 -11.02 13.23
CA TYR A 98 6.59 -10.28 12.28
C TYR A 98 5.21 -9.91 12.85
N TRP A 99 4.53 -10.89 13.44
CA TRP A 99 3.17 -10.70 13.97
C TRP A 99 3.09 -9.81 15.20
N ASP A 100 4.22 -9.55 15.86
CA ASP A 100 4.30 -8.71 17.04
C ASP A 100 4.69 -7.27 16.73
N LYS A 101 5.13 -7.00 15.49
CA LYS A 101 5.55 -5.66 15.08
C LYS A 101 4.36 -4.70 15.08
N PRO A 102 4.40 -3.62 15.87
CA PRO A 102 3.30 -2.64 15.86
C PRO A 102 3.00 -2.09 14.47
N SER A 103 4.02 -1.94 13.62
CA SER A 103 3.84 -1.45 12.25
C SER A 103 2.98 -2.40 11.42
N GLU A 104 3.19 -3.72 11.56
CA GLU A 104 2.41 -4.71 10.82
C GLU A 104 1.00 -4.85 11.38
N ILE A 105 0.85 -4.77 12.70
CA ILE A 105 -0.47 -4.80 13.35
C ILE A 105 -1.32 -3.63 12.85
N GLU A 106 -0.76 -2.44 12.78
CA GLU A 106 -1.48 -1.27 12.27
C GLU A 106 -1.81 -1.43 10.79
N ALA A 107 -0.82 -1.83 9.96
CA ALA A 107 -1.02 -1.96 8.52
C ALA A 107 -2.12 -2.97 8.20
N MET A 108 -2.11 -4.13 8.88
CA MET A 108 -3.12 -5.15 8.69
C MET A 108 -4.48 -4.70 9.19
N GLY A 109 -4.53 -4.00 10.32
CA GLY A 109 -5.77 -3.51 10.90
C GLY A 109 -6.43 -2.43 10.06
N ARG A 110 -5.65 -1.57 9.40
CA ARG A 110 -6.19 -0.49 8.57
C ARG A 110 -6.54 -0.90 7.16
N GLU A 111 -5.95 -1.96 6.65
CA GLU A 111 -6.07 -2.37 5.26
C GLU A 111 -7.53 -2.51 4.79
N PRO A 112 -8.42 -3.25 5.48
CA PRO A 112 -9.80 -3.40 5.02
C PRO A 112 -10.56 -2.08 4.99
N GLY A 113 -10.42 -1.27 6.03
CA GLY A 113 -11.11 0.01 6.11
C GLY A 113 -10.67 1.00 5.05
N LEU A 114 -9.37 1.04 4.77
CA LEU A 114 -8.84 1.89 3.70
C LEU A 114 -9.41 1.48 2.35
N PHE A 115 -9.47 0.18 2.07
CA PHE A 115 -10.03 -0.31 0.80
C PHE A 115 -11.50 0.07 0.66
N VAL A 116 -12.32 -0.17 1.69
CA VAL A 116 -13.74 0.13 1.65
C VAL A 116 -13.98 1.63 1.45
N ARG A 117 -13.27 2.47 2.20
CA ARG A 117 -13.41 3.92 2.09
C ARG A 117 -12.95 4.46 0.75
N TRP A 118 -11.87 3.90 0.21
CA TRP A 118 -11.40 4.25 -1.12
C TRP A 118 -12.44 3.89 -2.18
N ALA A 119 -13.02 2.69 -2.12
CA ALA A 119 -14.03 2.26 -3.08
C ALA A 119 -15.28 3.15 -3.03
N GLU A 120 -15.67 3.59 -1.84
CA GLU A 120 -16.78 4.53 -1.68
C GLU A 120 -16.46 5.88 -2.32
N LYS A 121 -15.26 6.39 -2.12
CA LYS A 121 -14.83 7.67 -2.70
C LYS A 121 -14.79 7.60 -4.22
N GLU A 122 -14.32 6.48 -4.78
CA GLU A 122 -14.27 6.27 -6.23
C GLU A 122 -15.66 5.96 -6.83
N ARG A 123 -16.68 5.79 -5.99
CA ARG A 123 -18.05 5.45 -6.41
C ARG A 123 -18.15 4.10 -7.12
N ILE A 124 -17.30 3.17 -6.72
CA ILE A 124 -17.28 1.80 -7.26
C ILE A 124 -17.60 0.74 -6.21
N ALA A 125 -18.04 1.16 -5.02
CA ALA A 125 -18.36 0.22 -3.93
C ALA A 125 -19.48 -0.76 -4.30
N HIS A 126 -20.30 -0.42 -5.31
CA HIS A 126 -21.35 -1.31 -5.81
C HIS A 126 -20.81 -2.43 -6.70
N LEU A 127 -19.59 -2.32 -7.19
CA LEU A 127 -19.00 -3.34 -8.05
C LEU A 127 -18.66 -4.58 -7.23
N LYS A 128 -18.99 -5.75 -7.76
CA LYS A 128 -18.86 -7.00 -7.05
C LYS A 128 -17.44 -7.27 -6.55
N TRP A 129 -16.43 -6.94 -7.35
CA TRP A 129 -15.04 -7.21 -6.97
C TRP A 129 -14.55 -6.35 -5.80
N THR A 130 -15.25 -5.24 -5.49
CA THR A 130 -14.90 -4.40 -4.35
C THR A 130 -15.60 -4.82 -3.06
N GLN A 131 -16.57 -5.72 -3.13
CA GLN A 131 -17.35 -6.12 -1.96
C GLN A 131 -16.66 -7.24 -1.19
N THR A 132 -16.75 -7.16 0.15
CA THR A 132 -16.24 -8.20 1.04
C THR A 132 -17.29 -9.29 1.19
N GLY A 133 -16.90 -10.47 1.01
CA GLY A 133 -17.76 -11.62 1.30
C GLY A 133 -18.36 -12.27 0.18
#